data_c84a4de8ba8e2246fc7ee9b88fea5d84
#
_entry.id   c84a4de8ba8e2246fc7ee9b88fea5d84
#
_cell.length_a   1.000
_cell.length_b   1.000
_cell.length_c   1.000
_cell.angle_alpha   90.00
_cell.angle_beta   90.00
_cell.angle_gamma   90.00
#
_symmetry.space_group_name_H-M   'P 1'
#
loop_
_entity.id
_entity.type
_entity.pdbx_description
1 polymer ?
#
loop_
_entity_poly.entity_id
_entity_poly.type
_entity_poly.pdbx_seq_one_letter_code
_entity_poly.pdbx_strand_id
1 'polypeptide(L)'
;MAESLAGLKRSCRCAEVTEANVGQEMTLMGWVQKSRNKGGIIFTDLRDRSGIIQIIFEESDCGAESFAKAEKLRSEFTIAVTGVVEKRSGAANANLATGTIEVRAKSLRILSESEVPPFPIEENSKTKEELRLKYRYLDLRRPDLQKNIMIRSRVATMVRQFLADEGILEIETPTLIKSTPEGARDYLVPSRVHPGEFYALPQSPQLLKQLLMCSGMDRYFQLARCYRDEDLRADRQPEFTQIDMELSFVDVEDVLDVNERLLKKIFGEICGFEVQTPILRMTWREAMDRFGSDKTDMRFGMELKNISQVVKDCEFVVFKGALEYGGSVRGINANGQAGMPRKKIDALVEYAKGFGAKGLAYLAIHEDGSYKCSFGKFMKEEELDAIVKAMDGKPGDLLFFAADKDKVVFDVLGNLRLEIARQLDLLKKNDFKFLWVTEFPLLEYSEEEDRYVAMHHPFTMPMEEDLPLLDTNPGAVRAKAYDIVLNGTELGGGSVRIHQADIQEKMFEVLGFTEERAQEQFGFLLDAFKYGVPPHAGLAYGLDRVVMLMVGADSIRDVIAFPKVKDASCLMMEAPAPVEKKQLDDLFIEIAKEKEE
;
A
#
# COMPACT_ATOMS: atom_id res chain seq x y z
N MET A 1 32.81 16.35 26.01
CA MET A 1 33.54 15.38 25.16
C MET A 1 32.89 14.02 25.29
N ALA A 2 32.73 13.32 24.18
CA ALA A 2 32.18 11.97 24.16
C ALA A 2 33.07 11.00 24.96
N GLU A 3 32.45 10.15 25.77
CA GLU A 3 33.15 9.17 26.62
C GLU A 3 33.10 7.78 25.97
N SER A 4 34.09 6.96 26.29
CA SER A 4 34.20 5.60 25.76
C SER A 4 33.13 4.67 26.35
N LEU A 5 32.61 3.78 25.53
CA LEU A 5 31.77 2.66 25.97
C LEU A 5 32.57 1.54 26.68
N ALA A 6 33.90 1.57 26.59
CA ALA A 6 34.76 0.50 27.09
C ALA A 6 34.42 0.12 28.55
N GLY A 7 34.32 -1.17 28.82
CA GLY A 7 33.95 -1.74 30.11
C GLY A 7 32.47 -1.71 30.48
N LEU A 8 31.59 -1.15 29.63
CA LEU A 8 30.15 -1.18 29.84
C LEU A 8 29.46 -2.14 28.86
N LYS A 9 28.49 -2.87 29.38
CA LYS A 9 27.58 -3.70 28.59
C LYS A 9 26.13 -3.34 28.96
N ARG A 10 25.29 -3.11 27.96
CA ARG A 10 23.88 -2.86 28.18
C ARG A 10 23.21 -4.09 28.77
N SER A 11 22.48 -3.94 29.89
CA SER A 11 21.78 -5.04 30.56
C SER A 11 20.53 -5.47 29.76
N CYS A 12 19.68 -4.51 29.42
CA CYS A 12 18.46 -4.69 28.62
C CYS A 12 18.03 -3.35 28.03
N ARG A 13 16.90 -3.33 27.29
CA ARG A 13 16.31 -2.08 26.79
C ARG A 13 15.49 -1.39 27.88
N CYS A 14 15.22 -0.09 27.66
CA CYS A 14 14.56 0.78 28.65
C CYS A 14 13.22 0.24 29.13
N ALA A 15 12.30 -0.14 28.23
CA ALA A 15 10.99 -0.63 28.61
C ALA A 15 10.94 -2.16 28.89
N GLU A 16 12.06 -2.86 28.79
CA GLU A 16 12.20 -4.25 29.24
C GLU A 16 12.45 -4.36 30.75
N VAL A 17 12.78 -3.24 31.42
CA VAL A 17 12.90 -3.16 32.86
C VAL A 17 11.50 -3.23 33.48
N THR A 18 11.31 -4.11 34.46
CA THR A 18 10.04 -4.35 35.14
C THR A 18 10.19 -4.28 36.66
N GLU A 19 9.10 -4.36 37.40
CA GLU A 19 9.12 -4.42 38.87
C GLU A 19 9.89 -5.63 39.42
N ALA A 20 10.04 -6.70 38.64
CA ALA A 20 10.87 -7.85 39.01
C ALA A 20 12.38 -7.53 39.07
N ASN A 21 12.79 -6.40 38.49
CA ASN A 21 14.19 -5.94 38.53
C ASN A 21 14.49 -4.99 39.71
N VAL A 22 13.50 -4.67 40.57
CA VAL A 22 13.69 -3.79 41.74
C VAL A 22 14.80 -4.35 42.64
N GLY A 23 15.76 -3.48 43.00
CA GLY A 23 16.95 -3.82 43.75
C GLY A 23 18.14 -4.29 42.92
N GLN A 24 17.95 -4.56 41.63
CA GLN A 24 19.06 -4.95 40.75
C GLN A 24 19.79 -3.73 40.21
N GLU A 25 21.10 -3.84 40.09
CA GLU A 25 21.95 -2.88 39.39
C GLU A 25 21.96 -3.20 37.89
N MET A 26 21.63 -2.20 37.08
CA MET A 26 21.52 -2.35 35.62
C MET A 26 22.21 -1.21 34.89
N THR A 27 22.76 -1.52 33.72
CA THR A 27 23.30 -0.52 32.79
C THR A 27 22.32 -0.36 31.64
N LEU A 28 21.74 0.85 31.50
CA LEU A 28 20.85 1.23 30.43
C LEU A 28 21.51 2.24 29.50
N MET A 29 21.16 2.20 28.22
CA MET A 29 21.72 3.08 27.19
C MET A 29 20.63 3.52 26.23
N GLY A 30 20.65 4.81 25.88
CA GLY A 30 19.64 5.39 24.99
C GLY A 30 19.86 6.87 24.78
N TRP A 31 18.81 7.51 24.30
CA TRP A 31 18.75 8.95 24.05
C TRP A 31 17.98 9.65 25.17
N VAL A 32 18.48 10.80 25.59
CA VAL A 32 17.76 11.67 26.52
C VAL A 32 16.54 12.27 25.82
N GLN A 33 15.34 11.89 26.25
CA GLN A 33 14.10 12.51 25.76
C GLN A 33 13.89 13.88 26.40
N LYS A 34 14.05 13.95 27.73
CA LYS A 34 13.87 15.17 28.51
C LYS A 34 14.67 15.05 29.82
N SER A 35 15.26 16.16 30.26
CA SER A 35 15.92 16.26 31.56
C SER A 35 15.41 17.48 32.32
N ARG A 36 15.22 17.35 33.65
CA ARG A 36 14.63 18.36 34.51
C ARG A 36 15.34 18.35 35.86
N ASN A 37 15.94 19.46 36.25
CA ASN A 37 16.50 19.66 37.60
C ASN A 37 15.40 20.25 38.54
N LYS A 38 15.13 19.58 39.65
CA LYS A 38 14.19 20.00 40.68
C LYS A 38 14.87 20.05 42.04
N GLY A 39 15.53 21.17 42.33
CA GLY A 39 16.09 21.40 43.65
C GLY A 39 17.21 20.44 44.04
N GLY A 40 18.12 20.09 43.15
CA GLY A 40 19.24 19.17 43.39
C GLY A 40 18.99 17.71 43.04
N ILE A 41 17.81 17.38 42.54
CA ILE A 41 17.49 16.07 41.97
C ILE A 41 17.22 16.25 40.48
N ILE A 42 17.89 15.48 39.63
CA ILE A 42 17.72 15.54 38.17
C ILE A 42 16.96 14.32 37.73
N PHE A 43 15.81 14.55 37.07
CA PHE A 43 14.95 13.55 36.46
C PHE A 43 15.20 13.55 34.95
N THR A 44 15.67 12.43 34.43
CA THR A 44 15.96 12.25 33.00
C THR A 44 15.13 11.10 32.45
N ASP A 45 14.34 11.40 31.42
CA ASP A 45 13.61 10.39 30.67
C ASP A 45 14.57 9.83 29.60
N LEU A 46 15.01 8.58 29.78
CA LEU A 46 15.88 7.86 28.84
C LEU A 46 15.03 7.03 27.90
N ARG A 47 15.23 7.22 26.60
CA ARG A 47 14.46 6.57 25.54
C ARG A 47 15.33 5.64 24.71
N ASP A 48 14.78 4.49 24.35
CA ASP A 48 15.24 3.68 23.24
C ASP A 48 14.03 3.13 22.43
N ARG A 49 14.26 2.21 21.50
CA ARG A 49 13.19 1.67 20.65
C ARG A 49 12.11 0.88 21.39
N SER A 50 12.35 0.47 22.63
CA SER A 50 11.36 -0.25 23.44
C SER A 50 10.44 0.70 24.21
N GLY A 51 10.88 1.93 24.46
CA GLY A 51 10.14 2.94 25.21
C GLY A 51 11.02 3.82 26.08
N ILE A 52 10.45 4.34 27.15
CA ILE A 52 11.07 5.33 28.04
C ILE A 52 11.15 4.77 29.46
N ILE A 53 12.24 5.05 30.16
CA ILE A 53 12.39 4.84 31.60
C ILE A 53 12.91 6.13 32.27
N GLN A 54 12.44 6.44 33.46
CA GLN A 54 12.94 7.57 34.24
C GLN A 54 14.24 7.19 34.97
N ILE A 55 15.24 8.05 34.83
CA ILE A 55 16.51 7.99 35.57
C ILE A 55 16.53 9.14 36.57
N ILE A 56 16.97 8.88 37.80
CA ILE A 56 17.16 9.89 38.85
C ILE A 56 18.62 10.02 39.15
N PHE A 57 19.12 11.26 39.19
CA PHE A 57 20.47 11.60 39.63
C PHE A 57 20.37 12.46 40.88
N GLU A 58 20.96 11.98 41.96
CA GLU A 58 21.25 12.72 43.19
C GLU A 58 22.75 12.65 43.44
N GLU A 59 23.36 13.76 43.85
CA GLU A 59 24.82 13.81 44.05
C GLU A 59 25.29 12.82 45.09
N SER A 60 24.48 12.59 46.15
CA SER A 60 24.74 11.59 47.21
C SER A 60 24.90 10.16 46.66
N ASP A 61 24.24 9.82 45.54
CA ASP A 61 24.18 8.46 45.00
C ASP A 61 25.17 8.26 43.85
N CYS A 62 25.26 9.24 42.95
CA CYS A 62 26.04 9.13 41.72
C CYS A 62 27.43 9.86 41.80
N GLY A 63 27.67 10.59 42.88
CA GLY A 63 28.87 11.39 43.06
C GLY A 63 28.89 12.69 42.24
N ALA A 64 29.69 13.65 42.66
CA ALA A 64 29.75 14.99 42.08
C ALA A 64 30.09 14.99 40.58
N GLU A 65 30.90 14.07 40.09
CA GLU A 65 31.26 13.99 38.66
C GLU A 65 30.08 13.62 37.80
N SER A 66 29.36 12.54 38.15
CA SER A 66 28.17 12.09 37.38
C SER A 66 27.04 13.10 37.50
N PHE A 67 26.88 13.74 38.65
CA PHE A 67 25.86 14.77 38.86
C PHE A 67 26.12 16.01 37.99
N ALA A 68 27.36 16.50 37.95
CA ALA A 68 27.77 17.62 37.09
C ALA A 68 27.62 17.31 35.59
N LYS A 69 27.76 16.04 35.17
CA LYS A 69 27.41 15.59 33.81
C LYS A 69 25.92 15.60 33.60
N ALA A 70 25.11 15.14 34.57
CA ALA A 70 23.66 15.10 34.48
C ALA A 70 23.03 16.50 34.32
N GLU A 71 23.60 17.53 34.94
CA GLU A 71 23.16 18.93 34.77
C GLU A 71 23.36 19.45 33.33
N LYS A 72 24.29 18.89 32.59
CA LYS A 72 24.58 19.27 31.19
C LYS A 72 23.74 18.51 30.17
N LEU A 73 22.99 17.51 30.57
CA LEU A 73 22.18 16.71 29.66
C LEU A 73 21.16 17.58 28.91
N ARG A 74 21.09 17.36 27.62
CA ARG A 74 20.12 17.97 26.69
C ARG A 74 19.40 16.87 25.92
N SER A 75 18.28 17.23 25.32
CA SER A 75 17.51 16.32 24.45
C SER A 75 18.41 15.71 23.38
N GLU A 76 18.20 14.44 23.11
CA GLU A 76 18.90 13.62 22.11
C GLU A 76 20.39 13.33 22.43
N PHE A 77 20.93 13.74 23.58
CA PHE A 77 22.22 13.20 24.03
C PHE A 77 22.14 11.69 24.16
N THR A 78 23.16 10.98 23.68
CA THR A 78 23.27 9.53 23.85
C THR A 78 24.05 9.24 25.11
N ILE A 79 23.46 8.53 26.06
CA ILE A 79 24.09 8.26 27.38
C ILE A 79 24.05 6.78 27.73
N ALA A 80 24.98 6.40 28.61
CA ALA A 80 24.97 5.16 29.37
C ALA A 80 24.89 5.46 30.86
N VAL A 81 23.91 4.84 31.54
CA VAL A 81 23.66 4.99 32.96
C VAL A 81 23.71 3.64 33.63
N THR A 82 24.54 3.48 34.67
CA THR A 82 24.48 2.34 35.59
C THR A 82 23.81 2.78 36.87
N GLY A 83 22.82 2.04 37.34
CA GLY A 83 22.06 2.40 38.54
C GLY A 83 21.19 1.26 39.03
N VAL A 84 20.56 1.46 40.18
CA VAL A 84 19.67 0.49 40.82
C VAL A 84 18.23 0.79 40.43
N VAL A 85 17.51 -0.25 40.04
CA VAL A 85 16.06 -0.15 39.78
C VAL A 85 15.30 -0.03 41.09
N GLU A 86 14.44 0.96 41.21
CA GLU A 86 13.62 1.21 42.40
C GLU A 86 12.16 1.39 42.02
N LYS A 87 11.25 1.20 42.99
CA LYS A 87 9.88 1.63 42.83
C LYS A 87 9.83 3.16 42.83
N ARG A 88 9.02 3.71 41.95
CA ARG A 88 8.90 5.16 41.82
C ARG A 88 8.48 5.78 43.17
N SER A 89 9.19 6.81 43.60
CA SER A 89 8.93 7.52 44.85
C SER A 89 7.68 8.39 44.81
N GLY A 90 7.24 8.81 43.61
CA GLY A 90 6.03 9.59 43.36
C GLY A 90 4.89 8.76 42.78
N ALA A 91 3.85 9.45 42.31
CA ALA A 91 2.72 8.80 41.65
C ALA A 91 3.18 8.05 40.37
N ALA A 92 2.61 6.86 40.13
CA ALA A 92 2.88 6.10 38.91
C ALA A 92 2.46 6.90 37.69
N ASN A 93 3.28 6.84 36.63
CA ASN A 93 2.98 7.47 35.34
C ASN A 93 2.28 6.45 34.42
N ALA A 94 0.97 6.53 34.32
CA ALA A 94 0.15 5.63 33.52
C ALA A 94 0.48 5.68 31.99
N ASN A 95 1.18 6.71 31.53
CA ASN A 95 1.56 6.85 30.13
C ASN A 95 2.85 6.10 29.75
N LEU A 96 3.54 5.51 30.71
CA LEU A 96 4.78 4.76 30.49
C LEU A 96 4.62 3.31 30.95
N ALA A 97 5.08 2.36 30.15
CA ALA A 97 5.13 0.95 30.53
C ALA A 97 5.96 0.73 31.80
N THR A 98 6.96 1.57 32.02
CA THR A 98 7.86 1.59 33.21
C THR A 98 7.40 2.57 34.28
N GLY A 99 6.16 3.03 34.24
CA GLY A 99 5.67 4.16 35.05
C GLY A 99 5.60 3.93 36.56
N THR A 100 5.74 2.67 37.03
CA THR A 100 5.77 2.29 38.46
C THR A 100 7.21 2.20 38.99
N ILE A 101 8.21 2.25 38.12
CA ILE A 101 9.63 2.09 38.48
C ILE A 101 10.48 3.25 37.93
N GLU A 102 11.66 3.39 38.50
CA GLU A 102 12.68 4.35 38.08
C GLU A 102 14.08 3.77 38.36
N VAL A 103 15.12 4.35 37.77
CA VAL A 103 16.49 3.92 38.01
C VAL A 103 17.25 5.03 38.73
N ARG A 104 17.71 4.72 39.93
CA ARG A 104 18.60 5.59 40.71
C ARG A 104 20.03 5.41 40.22
N ALA A 105 20.55 6.45 39.57
CA ALA A 105 21.85 6.40 38.92
C ALA A 105 23.00 6.34 39.93
N LYS A 106 24.00 5.48 39.65
CA LYS A 106 25.30 5.41 40.31
C LYS A 106 26.40 6.00 39.47
N SER A 107 26.29 5.91 38.15
CA SER A 107 27.27 6.50 37.24
C SER A 107 26.63 6.89 35.92
N LEU A 108 27.25 7.88 35.26
CA LEU A 108 26.79 8.41 33.96
C LEU A 108 27.99 8.58 33.03
N ARG A 109 27.84 8.09 31.79
CA ARG A 109 28.72 8.45 30.65
C ARG A 109 27.92 9.12 29.57
N ILE A 110 28.41 10.23 29.05
CA ILE A 110 27.91 10.89 27.87
C ILE A 110 28.64 10.29 26.67
N LEU A 111 27.95 9.40 25.93
CA LEU A 111 28.52 8.70 24.78
C LEU A 111 28.60 9.61 23.54
N SER A 112 27.60 10.50 23.38
CA SER A 112 27.58 11.51 22.33
C SER A 112 26.70 12.69 22.74
N GLU A 113 27.16 13.89 22.50
CA GLU A 113 26.39 15.10 22.61
C GLU A 113 25.52 15.28 21.34
N SER A 114 24.47 16.06 21.42
CA SER A 114 23.59 16.39 20.30
C SER A 114 23.42 17.90 20.18
N GLU A 115 23.37 18.38 18.95
CA GLU A 115 22.83 19.69 18.66
C GLU A 115 21.30 19.69 18.86
N VAL A 116 20.69 20.86 18.84
CA VAL A 116 19.24 20.96 18.92
C VAL A 116 18.61 20.38 17.65
N PRO A 117 17.78 19.33 17.76
CA PRO A 117 17.14 18.75 16.58
C PRO A 117 16.29 19.78 15.81
N PRO A 118 16.20 19.66 14.47
CA PRO A 118 15.41 20.60 13.65
C PRO A 118 13.89 20.50 13.91
N PHE A 119 13.45 19.47 14.59
CA PHE A 119 12.06 19.29 15.04
C PHE A 119 12.00 18.39 16.29
N PRO A 120 10.94 18.48 17.09
CA PRO A 120 10.73 17.62 18.26
C PRO A 120 10.55 16.14 17.85
N ILE A 121 11.20 15.24 18.60
CA ILE A 121 11.04 13.79 18.44
C ILE A 121 9.87 13.31 19.32
N GLU A 122 8.67 13.40 18.78
CA GLU A 122 7.41 13.10 19.47
C GLU A 122 6.40 12.45 18.52
N GLU A 123 5.43 11.75 19.09
CA GLU A 123 4.32 11.15 18.32
C GLU A 123 3.45 12.24 17.67
N ASN A 124 2.81 11.90 16.56
CA ASN A 124 1.88 12.78 15.85
C ASN A 124 2.46 14.15 15.49
N SER A 125 3.74 14.19 15.12
CA SER A 125 4.45 15.43 14.75
C SER A 125 3.72 16.20 13.66
N LYS A 126 3.58 17.52 13.85
CA LYS A 126 3.03 18.45 12.86
C LYS A 126 4.09 19.03 11.92
N THR A 127 5.32 18.57 12.02
CA THR A 127 6.44 18.98 11.18
C THR A 127 6.17 18.57 9.73
N LYS A 128 6.44 19.48 8.78
CA LYS A 128 6.28 19.23 7.35
C LYS A 128 7.06 17.99 6.92
N GLU A 129 6.47 17.18 6.03
CA GLU A 129 7.04 15.91 5.57
C GLU A 129 8.44 16.09 4.98
N GLU A 130 8.66 17.13 4.16
CA GLU A 130 9.97 17.41 3.54
C GLU A 130 11.10 17.55 4.56
N LEU A 131 10.87 18.30 5.64
CA LEU A 131 11.87 18.46 6.71
C LEU A 131 12.11 17.14 7.45
N ARG A 132 11.05 16.36 7.70
CA ARG A 132 11.16 15.03 8.31
C ARG A 132 11.93 14.05 7.42
N LEU A 133 11.72 14.07 6.10
CA LEU A 133 12.41 13.21 5.15
C LEU A 133 13.87 13.64 4.93
N LYS A 134 14.19 14.93 5.02
CA LYS A 134 15.57 15.43 5.02
C LYS A 134 16.37 14.90 6.21
N TYR A 135 15.77 14.87 7.40
CA TYR A 135 16.36 14.36 8.62
C TYR A 135 15.71 13.02 9.03
N ARG A 136 15.52 12.11 8.06
CA ARG A 136 14.77 10.87 8.26
C ARG A 136 15.31 10.01 9.41
N TYR A 137 16.62 10.00 9.66
CA TYR A 137 17.24 9.31 10.78
C TYR A 137 16.80 9.85 12.16
N LEU A 138 16.39 11.12 12.24
CA LEU A 138 15.77 11.69 13.45
C LEU A 138 14.27 11.35 13.49
N ASP A 139 13.58 11.48 12.36
CA ASP A 139 12.16 11.16 12.24
C ASP A 139 11.88 9.69 12.62
N LEU A 140 12.78 8.76 12.27
CA LEU A 140 12.72 7.36 12.66
C LEU A 140 12.94 7.11 14.18
N ARG A 141 13.33 8.11 14.97
CA ARG A 141 13.34 8.00 16.44
C ARG A 141 11.98 8.22 17.08
N ARG A 142 11.00 8.72 16.32
CA ARG A 142 9.63 8.91 16.80
C ARG A 142 8.98 7.56 17.10
N PRO A 143 8.29 7.41 18.25
CA PRO A 143 7.72 6.12 18.65
C PRO A 143 6.71 5.54 17.65
N ASP A 144 5.87 6.39 17.04
CA ASP A 144 4.88 6.00 16.03
C ASP A 144 5.55 5.40 14.78
N LEU A 145 6.57 6.06 14.21
CA LEU A 145 7.30 5.53 13.07
C LEU A 145 8.14 4.29 13.41
N GLN A 146 8.80 4.28 14.59
CA GLN A 146 9.52 3.09 15.05
C GLN A 146 8.60 1.87 15.15
N LYS A 147 7.39 2.06 15.70
CA LYS A 147 6.37 1.02 15.78
C LYS A 147 6.03 0.46 14.40
N ASN A 148 5.83 1.34 13.41
CA ASN A 148 5.50 0.93 12.04
C ASN A 148 6.62 0.07 11.43
N ILE A 149 7.88 0.49 11.56
CA ILE A 149 9.03 -0.28 11.05
C ILE A 149 9.19 -1.61 11.80
N MET A 150 8.94 -1.65 13.11
CA MET A 150 8.97 -2.89 13.90
C MET A 150 7.85 -3.85 13.48
N ILE A 151 6.64 -3.34 13.23
CA ILE A 151 5.52 -4.13 12.68
C ILE A 151 5.90 -4.70 11.32
N ARG A 152 6.46 -3.88 10.41
CA ARG A 152 6.95 -4.34 9.11
C ARG A 152 7.93 -5.51 9.24
N SER A 153 8.91 -5.37 10.13
CA SER A 153 9.90 -6.43 10.41
C SER A 153 9.22 -7.71 10.91
N ARG A 154 8.25 -7.57 11.82
CA ARG A 154 7.50 -8.71 12.37
C ARG A 154 6.66 -9.40 11.29
N VAL A 155 5.95 -8.64 10.46
CA VAL A 155 5.16 -9.18 9.34
C VAL A 155 6.07 -9.96 8.38
N ALA A 156 7.23 -9.40 7.98
CA ALA A 156 8.16 -10.08 7.09
C ALA A 156 8.66 -11.41 7.68
N THR A 157 8.97 -11.46 8.98
CA THR A 157 9.38 -12.69 9.67
C THR A 157 8.25 -13.72 9.71
N MET A 158 7.02 -13.28 10.01
CA MET A 158 5.85 -14.16 10.06
C MET A 158 5.50 -14.75 8.69
N VAL A 159 5.60 -13.95 7.64
CA VAL A 159 5.41 -14.40 6.25
C VAL A 159 6.41 -15.51 5.91
N ARG A 160 7.71 -15.28 6.18
CA ARG A 160 8.75 -16.30 5.95
C ARG A 160 8.47 -17.59 6.69
N GLN A 161 8.15 -17.48 7.98
CA GLN A 161 7.86 -18.68 8.77
C GLN A 161 6.64 -19.43 8.26
N PHE A 162 5.55 -18.71 7.97
CA PHE A 162 4.32 -19.33 7.47
C PHE A 162 4.55 -20.06 6.14
N LEU A 163 5.19 -19.38 5.17
CA LEU A 163 5.42 -19.97 3.83
C LEU A 163 6.40 -21.14 3.88
N ALA A 164 7.42 -21.07 4.74
CA ALA A 164 8.33 -22.18 4.98
C ALA A 164 7.61 -23.39 5.61
N ASP A 165 6.70 -23.17 6.57
CA ASP A 165 5.90 -24.23 7.20
C ASP A 165 4.92 -24.89 6.18
N GLU A 166 4.48 -24.15 5.15
CA GLU A 166 3.71 -24.65 4.01
C GLU A 166 4.56 -25.40 2.96
N GLY A 167 5.86 -25.54 3.19
CA GLY A 167 6.80 -26.18 2.28
C GLY A 167 7.14 -25.35 1.03
N ILE A 168 6.98 -24.03 1.09
CA ILE A 168 7.30 -23.10 0.01
C ILE A 168 8.73 -22.59 0.21
N LEU A 169 9.58 -22.69 -0.81
CA LEU A 169 11.00 -22.35 -0.73
C LEU A 169 11.24 -20.87 -0.96
N GLU A 170 11.98 -20.22 -0.07
CA GLU A 170 12.49 -18.86 -0.32
C GLU A 170 13.69 -18.93 -1.27
N ILE A 171 13.55 -18.38 -2.49
CA ILE A 171 14.61 -18.39 -3.50
C ILE A 171 14.81 -16.98 -4.02
N GLU A 172 16.04 -16.47 -3.92
CA GLU A 172 16.41 -15.17 -4.47
C GLU A 172 16.56 -15.22 -5.99
N THR A 173 16.08 -14.18 -6.66
CA THR A 173 16.28 -13.97 -8.09
C THR A 173 17.19 -12.76 -8.33
N PRO A 174 17.93 -12.70 -9.45
CA PRO A 174 18.81 -11.57 -9.73
C PRO A 174 18.06 -10.25 -9.91
N THR A 175 18.71 -9.16 -9.53
CA THR A 175 18.22 -7.78 -9.76
C THR A 175 18.83 -7.14 -11.00
N LEU A 176 19.91 -7.69 -11.56
CA LEU A 176 20.48 -7.29 -12.84
C LEU A 176 19.97 -8.25 -13.92
N ILE A 177 18.90 -7.87 -14.60
CA ILE A 177 18.24 -8.71 -15.61
C ILE A 177 18.21 -8.01 -16.98
N LYS A 178 17.71 -8.70 -17.99
CA LYS A 178 17.38 -8.10 -19.28
C LYS A 178 16.12 -7.24 -19.14
N SER A 179 16.06 -6.11 -19.84
CA SER A 179 14.84 -5.31 -19.94
C SER A 179 13.69 -6.14 -20.52
N THR A 180 12.58 -6.18 -19.81
CA THR A 180 11.37 -6.89 -20.21
C THR A 180 10.17 -5.98 -19.93
N PRO A 181 9.33 -5.67 -20.91
CA PRO A 181 8.22 -4.76 -20.73
C PRO A 181 7.11 -5.43 -19.88
N GLU A 182 6.87 -4.91 -18.68
CA GLU A 182 5.81 -5.36 -17.75
C GLU A 182 4.82 -4.23 -17.41
N GLY A 183 4.69 -3.21 -18.28
CA GLY A 183 3.74 -2.10 -18.11
C GLY A 183 4.34 -0.79 -17.59
N ALA A 184 5.34 -0.82 -16.71
CA ALA A 184 6.09 0.37 -16.29
C ALA A 184 7.38 0.56 -17.12
N ARG A 185 8.04 1.72 -16.96
CA ARG A 185 9.39 1.92 -17.48
C ARG A 185 10.40 1.25 -16.56
N ASP A 186 11.46 0.69 -17.18
CA ASP A 186 12.56 0.06 -16.46
C ASP A 186 13.60 1.10 -16.02
N TYR A 187 14.19 0.89 -14.84
CA TYR A 187 15.45 1.52 -14.48
C TYR A 187 16.60 0.78 -15.16
N LEU A 188 17.40 1.46 -15.97
CA LEU A 188 18.50 0.89 -16.72
C LEU A 188 19.83 1.07 -15.97
N VAL A 189 20.66 0.02 -15.97
CA VAL A 189 22.01 0.01 -15.39
C VAL A 189 23.01 -0.33 -16.49
N PRO A 190 23.91 0.60 -16.88
CA PRO A 190 24.86 0.36 -17.95
C PRO A 190 25.90 -0.68 -17.54
N SER A 191 26.32 -1.51 -18.49
CA SER A 191 27.38 -2.51 -18.30
C SER A 191 28.75 -1.95 -18.66
N ARG A 192 29.69 -1.96 -17.72
CA ARG A 192 31.08 -1.61 -17.99
C ARG A 192 31.81 -2.68 -18.83
N VAL A 193 31.40 -3.94 -18.69
CA VAL A 193 32.05 -5.08 -19.35
C VAL A 193 31.53 -5.26 -20.79
N HIS A 194 30.32 -4.84 -21.06
CA HIS A 194 29.67 -4.89 -22.37
C HIS A 194 29.27 -3.47 -22.79
N PRO A 195 30.16 -2.69 -23.43
CA PRO A 195 29.89 -1.31 -23.83
C PRO A 195 28.67 -1.21 -24.73
N GLY A 196 27.74 -0.29 -24.40
CA GLY A 196 26.49 -0.09 -25.15
C GLY A 196 25.36 -1.03 -24.74
N GLU A 197 25.60 -1.98 -23.84
CA GLU A 197 24.58 -2.87 -23.29
C GLU A 197 24.19 -2.47 -21.87
N PHE A 198 22.92 -2.75 -21.50
CA PHE A 198 22.35 -2.37 -20.23
C PHE A 198 21.66 -3.56 -19.56
N TYR A 199 21.82 -3.65 -18.25
CA TYR A 199 20.89 -4.37 -17.41
C TYR A 199 19.68 -3.50 -17.10
N ALA A 200 18.57 -4.12 -16.77
CA ALA A 200 17.41 -3.46 -16.16
C ALA A 200 17.20 -3.96 -14.74
N LEU A 201 16.68 -3.09 -13.88
CA LEU A 201 16.20 -3.51 -12.56
C LEU A 201 14.78 -4.09 -12.70
N PRO A 202 14.46 -5.22 -12.03
CA PRO A 202 13.22 -5.96 -12.25
C PRO A 202 11.99 -5.20 -11.74
N GLN A 203 10.95 -5.12 -12.56
CA GLN A 203 9.64 -4.64 -12.13
C GLN A 203 8.94 -5.63 -11.22
N SER A 204 9.19 -6.92 -11.45
CA SER A 204 8.81 -8.06 -10.62
C SER A 204 9.68 -9.27 -11.01
N PRO A 205 9.75 -10.35 -10.22
CA PRO A 205 10.43 -11.58 -10.60
C PRO A 205 9.60 -12.50 -11.52
N GLN A 206 8.60 -11.98 -12.25
CA GLN A 206 7.57 -12.74 -12.97
C GLN A 206 8.14 -13.84 -13.88
N LEU A 207 9.10 -13.51 -14.74
CA LEU A 207 9.66 -14.48 -15.69
C LEU A 207 10.55 -15.51 -14.99
N LEU A 208 11.27 -15.07 -13.97
CA LEU A 208 12.22 -15.92 -13.24
C LEU A 208 11.49 -16.94 -12.35
N LYS A 209 10.39 -16.54 -11.70
CA LYS A 209 9.60 -17.48 -10.89
C LYS A 209 8.93 -18.56 -11.73
N GLN A 210 8.50 -18.24 -12.96
CA GLN A 210 8.01 -19.24 -13.91
C GLN A 210 9.11 -20.23 -14.33
N LEU A 211 10.36 -19.75 -14.54
CA LEU A 211 11.50 -20.61 -14.78
C LEU A 211 11.83 -21.52 -13.59
N LEU A 212 11.62 -21.06 -12.35
CA LEU A 212 11.76 -21.91 -11.16
C LEU A 212 10.73 -23.05 -11.16
N MET A 213 9.51 -22.81 -11.64
CA MET A 213 8.52 -23.87 -11.82
C MET A 213 8.98 -24.88 -12.88
N CYS A 214 9.48 -24.40 -14.03
CA CYS A 214 10.10 -25.28 -15.06
C CYS A 214 11.31 -26.05 -14.50
N SER A 215 12.02 -25.51 -13.52
CA SER A 215 13.18 -26.14 -12.87
C SER A 215 12.81 -27.18 -11.79
N GLY A 216 11.51 -27.41 -11.58
CA GLY A 216 11.03 -28.39 -10.60
C GLY A 216 11.15 -27.95 -9.14
N MET A 217 11.24 -26.63 -8.87
CA MET A 217 11.26 -26.12 -7.48
C MET A 217 9.89 -26.19 -6.81
N ASP A 218 8.86 -26.56 -7.56
CA ASP A 218 7.50 -26.84 -7.14
C ASP A 218 6.77 -25.65 -6.50
N ARG A 219 7.33 -25.07 -5.45
CA ARG A 219 6.75 -23.93 -4.71
C ARG A 219 7.83 -22.94 -4.32
N TYR A 220 7.63 -21.70 -4.71
CA TYR A 220 8.56 -20.60 -4.52
C TYR A 220 7.91 -19.42 -3.83
N PHE A 221 8.66 -18.73 -2.98
CA PHE A 221 8.38 -17.34 -2.60
C PHE A 221 9.66 -16.51 -2.47
N GLN A 222 9.49 -15.20 -2.46
CA GLN A 222 10.57 -14.25 -2.20
C GLN A 222 10.00 -12.94 -1.62
N LEU A 223 10.69 -12.33 -0.67
CA LEU A 223 10.48 -10.92 -0.35
C LEU A 223 11.30 -10.08 -1.35
N ALA A 224 10.73 -9.88 -2.55
CA ALA A 224 11.43 -9.34 -3.70
C ALA A 224 11.48 -7.81 -3.68
N ARG A 225 12.68 -7.24 -3.98
CA ARG A 225 12.77 -5.81 -4.32
C ARG A 225 12.38 -5.62 -5.78
N CYS A 226 11.43 -4.71 -5.98
CA CYS A 226 10.89 -4.36 -7.29
C CYS A 226 11.12 -2.88 -7.57
N TYR A 227 11.28 -2.54 -8.85
CA TYR A 227 11.64 -1.20 -9.30
C TYR A 227 10.74 -0.79 -10.47
N ARG A 228 10.10 0.37 -10.40
CA ARG A 228 9.23 0.89 -11.45
C ARG A 228 9.41 2.39 -11.59
N ASP A 229 9.77 2.85 -12.78
CA ASP A 229 9.85 4.27 -13.10
C ASP A 229 8.46 4.77 -13.53
N GLU A 230 7.66 5.13 -12.55
CA GLU A 230 6.28 5.60 -12.69
C GLU A 230 6.06 6.89 -11.90
N ASP A 231 4.95 7.58 -12.20
CA ASP A 231 4.48 8.71 -11.41
C ASP A 231 4.13 8.28 -9.98
N LEU A 232 4.72 8.94 -9.00
CA LEU A 232 4.55 8.58 -7.59
C LEU A 232 3.27 9.16 -7.00
N ARG A 233 2.61 8.32 -6.19
CA ARG A 233 1.42 8.63 -5.39
C ARG A 233 1.67 8.28 -3.93
N ALA A 234 0.67 8.48 -3.07
CA ALA A 234 0.78 8.14 -1.65
C ALA A 234 1.06 6.65 -1.39
N ASP A 235 0.63 5.78 -2.29
CA ASP A 235 0.75 4.33 -2.25
C ASP A 235 1.74 3.75 -3.28
N ARG A 236 2.59 4.60 -3.91
CA ARG A 236 3.61 4.19 -4.90
C ARG A 236 4.98 4.75 -4.56
N GLN A 237 6.00 3.93 -4.75
CA GLN A 237 7.41 4.26 -4.65
C GLN A 237 8.15 3.67 -5.86
N PRO A 238 9.28 4.29 -6.31
CA PRO A 238 10.03 3.79 -7.46
C PRO A 238 10.73 2.45 -7.13
N GLU A 239 10.92 2.17 -5.86
CA GLU A 239 11.41 0.90 -5.33
C GLU A 239 10.55 0.46 -4.14
N PHE A 240 10.11 -0.79 -4.15
CA PHE A 240 9.20 -1.33 -3.14
C PHE A 240 9.45 -2.83 -2.93
N THR A 241 8.78 -3.42 -1.96
CA THR A 241 8.94 -4.85 -1.66
C THR A 241 7.65 -5.60 -1.92
N GLN A 242 7.75 -6.71 -2.67
CA GLN A 242 6.66 -7.67 -2.84
C GLN A 242 6.89 -8.92 -1.99
N ILE A 243 5.80 -9.48 -1.44
CA ILE A 243 5.75 -10.89 -1.05
C ILE A 243 5.29 -11.60 -2.31
N ASP A 244 6.24 -12.18 -3.04
CA ASP A 244 5.98 -12.82 -4.33
C ASP A 244 6.00 -14.33 -4.18
N MET A 245 5.07 -15.03 -4.82
CA MET A 245 4.99 -16.49 -4.78
C MET A 245 4.54 -17.09 -6.11
N GLU A 246 4.98 -18.34 -6.37
CA GLU A 246 4.56 -19.14 -7.50
C GLU A 246 4.49 -20.62 -7.08
N LEU A 247 3.43 -21.33 -7.48
CA LEU A 247 3.14 -22.70 -7.10
C LEU A 247 2.86 -23.54 -8.35
N SER A 248 3.43 -24.74 -8.42
CA SER A 248 3.18 -25.70 -9.49
C SER A 248 2.03 -26.65 -9.13
N PHE A 249 1.37 -27.19 -10.16
CA PHE A 249 0.29 -28.18 -10.05
C PHE A 249 -0.91 -27.68 -9.25
N VAL A 250 -1.27 -26.40 -9.44
CA VAL A 250 -2.35 -25.70 -8.73
C VAL A 250 -3.25 -24.96 -9.72
N ASP A 251 -4.48 -24.70 -9.29
CA ASP A 251 -5.43 -23.77 -9.93
C ASP A 251 -5.77 -22.62 -8.98
N VAL A 252 -6.70 -21.77 -9.36
CA VAL A 252 -7.13 -20.55 -8.63
C VAL A 252 -7.38 -20.84 -7.15
N GLU A 253 -8.21 -21.83 -6.83
CA GLU A 253 -8.64 -22.12 -5.46
C GLU A 253 -7.48 -22.50 -4.52
N ASP A 254 -6.46 -23.22 -5.02
CA ASP A 254 -5.30 -23.60 -4.22
C ASP A 254 -4.48 -22.38 -3.80
N VAL A 255 -4.33 -21.41 -4.72
CA VAL A 255 -3.62 -20.15 -4.43
C VAL A 255 -4.43 -19.30 -3.44
N LEU A 256 -5.75 -19.18 -3.63
CA LEU A 256 -6.60 -18.41 -2.72
C LEU A 256 -6.56 -18.99 -1.30
N ASP A 257 -6.63 -20.32 -1.12
CA ASP A 257 -6.61 -20.98 0.20
C ASP A 257 -5.32 -20.66 0.98
N VAL A 258 -4.15 -20.86 0.37
CA VAL A 258 -2.86 -20.55 1.01
C VAL A 258 -2.81 -19.08 1.46
N ASN A 259 -3.28 -18.17 0.60
CA ASN A 259 -3.25 -16.76 0.88
C ASN A 259 -4.28 -16.31 1.93
N GLU A 260 -5.45 -16.91 1.97
CA GLU A 260 -6.43 -16.70 3.04
C GLU A 260 -5.88 -17.10 4.40
N ARG A 261 -5.21 -18.26 4.49
CA ARG A 261 -4.55 -18.72 5.72
C ARG A 261 -3.40 -17.80 6.15
N LEU A 262 -2.61 -17.30 5.20
CA LEU A 262 -1.57 -16.30 5.46
C LEU A 262 -2.17 -15.01 6.03
N LEU A 263 -3.19 -14.45 5.37
CA LEU A 263 -3.86 -13.22 5.81
C LEU A 263 -4.48 -13.37 7.19
N LYS A 264 -5.17 -14.49 7.44
CA LYS A 264 -5.75 -14.82 8.75
C LYS A 264 -4.68 -14.82 9.85
N LYS A 265 -3.51 -15.41 9.58
CA LYS A 265 -2.39 -15.46 10.54
C LYS A 265 -1.83 -14.06 10.82
N ILE A 266 -1.44 -13.31 9.78
CA ILE A 266 -0.74 -12.03 9.98
C ILE A 266 -1.66 -10.94 10.55
N PHE A 267 -2.93 -10.85 10.12
CA PHE A 267 -3.89 -9.89 10.69
C PHE A 267 -4.33 -10.28 12.10
N GLY A 268 -4.49 -11.59 12.36
CA GLY A 268 -4.79 -12.10 13.70
C GLY A 268 -3.71 -11.73 14.72
N GLU A 269 -2.45 -11.98 14.40
CA GLU A 269 -1.34 -11.76 15.34
C GLU A 269 -0.88 -10.29 15.45
N ILE A 270 -1.02 -9.49 14.39
CA ILE A 270 -0.58 -8.09 14.38
C ILE A 270 -1.69 -7.14 14.81
N CYS A 271 -2.89 -7.31 14.26
CA CYS A 271 -4.03 -6.39 14.44
C CYS A 271 -5.04 -6.91 15.48
N GLY A 272 -4.94 -8.18 15.89
CA GLY A 272 -5.98 -8.82 16.71
C GLY A 272 -7.30 -9.01 15.95
N PHE A 273 -7.27 -9.00 14.61
CA PHE A 273 -8.43 -9.09 13.75
C PHE A 273 -8.56 -10.49 13.15
N GLU A 274 -9.69 -11.15 13.40
CA GLU A 274 -9.97 -12.46 12.81
C GLU A 274 -10.53 -12.31 11.39
N VAL A 275 -9.70 -12.61 10.38
CA VAL A 275 -10.13 -12.66 8.99
C VAL A 275 -11.08 -13.83 8.80
N GLN A 276 -12.30 -13.53 8.37
CA GLN A 276 -13.31 -14.56 8.05
C GLN A 276 -12.93 -15.25 6.75
N THR A 277 -12.88 -16.58 6.78
CA THR A 277 -12.59 -17.43 5.61
C THR A 277 -13.71 -18.44 5.36
N PRO A 278 -14.06 -18.76 4.11
CA PRO A 278 -13.49 -18.18 2.89
C PRO A 278 -13.79 -16.67 2.77
N ILE A 279 -12.81 -15.91 2.25
CA ILE A 279 -13.00 -14.49 1.95
C ILE A 279 -14.06 -14.35 0.84
N LEU A 280 -14.89 -13.31 0.94
CA LEU A 280 -15.91 -13.01 -0.07
C LEU A 280 -15.25 -12.91 -1.47
N ARG A 281 -15.90 -13.50 -2.46
CA ARG A 281 -15.50 -13.46 -3.87
C ARG A 281 -16.52 -12.70 -4.69
N MET A 282 -16.02 -11.94 -5.63
CA MET A 282 -16.83 -11.15 -6.56
C MET A 282 -16.11 -11.14 -7.91
N THR A 283 -16.85 -11.34 -8.99
CA THR A 283 -16.26 -11.18 -10.32
C THR A 283 -15.94 -9.70 -10.58
N TRP A 284 -14.96 -9.43 -11.45
CA TRP A 284 -14.64 -8.07 -11.87
C TRP A 284 -15.88 -7.33 -12.38
N ARG A 285 -16.71 -8.01 -13.19
CA ARG A 285 -17.95 -7.42 -13.72
C ARG A 285 -18.91 -7.02 -12.61
N GLU A 286 -19.10 -7.90 -11.63
CA GLU A 286 -19.96 -7.60 -10.47
C GLU A 286 -19.41 -6.44 -9.65
N ALA A 287 -18.11 -6.39 -9.41
CA ALA A 287 -17.46 -5.29 -8.69
C ALA A 287 -17.67 -3.94 -9.41
N MET A 288 -17.48 -3.91 -10.72
CA MET A 288 -17.74 -2.73 -11.54
C MET A 288 -19.20 -2.32 -11.51
N ASP A 289 -20.12 -3.26 -11.70
CA ASP A 289 -21.56 -2.99 -11.73
C ASP A 289 -22.09 -2.45 -10.40
N ARG A 290 -21.61 -2.98 -9.27
CA ARG A 290 -22.09 -2.61 -7.92
C ARG A 290 -21.34 -1.45 -7.29
N PHE A 291 -20.07 -1.26 -7.63
CA PHE A 291 -19.22 -0.31 -6.90
C PHE A 291 -18.48 0.68 -7.80
N GLY A 292 -18.48 0.45 -9.11
CA GLY A 292 -17.76 1.27 -10.09
C GLY A 292 -16.23 1.16 -9.96
N SER A 293 -15.75 0.08 -9.36
CA SER A 293 -14.30 -0.15 -9.16
C SER A 293 -14.02 -1.62 -8.85
N ASP A 294 -12.94 -2.15 -9.40
CA ASP A 294 -12.33 -3.43 -9.03
C ASP A 294 -11.63 -3.39 -7.65
N LYS A 295 -11.32 -2.20 -7.16
CA LYS A 295 -10.75 -1.95 -5.83
C LYS A 295 -11.82 -1.42 -4.88
N THR A 296 -12.76 -2.30 -4.56
CA THR A 296 -13.97 -1.94 -3.84
C THR A 296 -13.75 -1.77 -2.34
N ASP A 297 -14.22 -0.65 -1.78
CA ASP A 297 -14.33 -0.47 -0.34
C ASP A 297 -15.70 -0.96 0.16
N MET A 298 -15.68 -2.04 0.93
CA MET A 298 -16.86 -2.74 1.45
C MET A 298 -17.28 -2.29 2.86
N ARG A 299 -16.62 -1.30 3.47
CA ARG A 299 -16.92 -0.83 4.84
C ARG A 299 -18.26 -0.11 4.97
N PHE A 300 -18.84 0.29 3.86
CA PHE A 300 -20.14 0.97 3.80
C PHE A 300 -20.90 0.52 2.55
N GLY A 301 -22.21 0.71 2.54
CA GLY A 301 -23.06 0.39 1.40
C GLY A 301 -22.88 1.39 0.25
N MET A 302 -23.99 2.01 -0.20
CA MET A 302 -24.02 2.98 -1.28
C MET A 302 -23.61 2.35 -2.62
N GLU A 303 -24.13 1.15 -2.89
CA GLU A 303 -23.91 0.44 -4.15
C GLU A 303 -24.52 1.21 -5.33
N LEU A 304 -23.89 1.11 -6.50
CA LEU A 304 -24.42 1.61 -7.75
C LEU A 304 -25.65 0.79 -8.16
N LYS A 305 -26.70 1.46 -8.59
CA LYS A 305 -27.89 0.82 -9.15
C LYS A 305 -28.12 1.29 -10.57
N ASN A 306 -28.26 0.33 -11.49
CA ASN A 306 -28.56 0.60 -12.88
C ASN A 306 -30.07 0.87 -13.03
N ILE A 307 -30.42 2.10 -13.40
CA ILE A 307 -31.78 2.53 -13.64
C ILE A 307 -32.12 2.75 -15.13
N SER A 308 -31.21 2.33 -16.03
CA SER A 308 -31.35 2.55 -17.48
C SER A 308 -32.72 2.11 -18.03
N GLN A 309 -33.22 0.95 -17.58
CA GLN A 309 -34.50 0.45 -17.99
C GLN A 309 -35.68 1.25 -17.41
N VAL A 310 -35.51 1.84 -16.22
CA VAL A 310 -36.55 2.66 -15.56
C VAL A 310 -36.72 3.99 -16.28
N VAL A 311 -35.63 4.55 -16.81
CA VAL A 311 -35.62 5.89 -17.44
C VAL A 311 -35.55 5.87 -18.96
N LYS A 312 -35.67 4.71 -19.60
CA LYS A 312 -35.50 4.56 -21.05
C LYS A 312 -36.45 5.43 -21.89
N ASP A 313 -37.66 5.66 -21.39
CA ASP A 313 -38.74 6.39 -22.10
C ASP A 313 -38.88 7.84 -21.56
N CYS A 314 -38.02 8.31 -20.67
CA CYS A 314 -38.08 9.66 -20.08
C CYS A 314 -37.74 10.76 -21.10
N GLU A 315 -38.21 11.97 -20.83
CA GLU A 315 -37.94 13.13 -21.69
C GLU A 315 -36.64 13.88 -21.30
N PHE A 316 -35.96 13.46 -20.25
CA PHE A 316 -34.70 14.10 -19.83
C PHE A 316 -33.56 13.77 -20.79
N VAL A 317 -33.18 14.75 -21.60
CA VAL A 317 -32.23 14.64 -22.72
C VAL A 317 -30.90 13.99 -22.32
N VAL A 318 -30.41 14.25 -21.08
CA VAL A 318 -29.13 13.68 -20.60
C VAL A 318 -29.24 12.16 -20.45
N PHE A 319 -30.31 11.66 -19.85
CA PHE A 319 -30.50 10.22 -19.68
C PHE A 319 -30.77 9.53 -21.02
N LYS A 320 -31.68 10.10 -21.80
CA LYS A 320 -31.99 9.57 -23.11
C LYS A 320 -30.77 9.53 -24.03
N GLY A 321 -30.01 10.62 -24.11
CA GLY A 321 -28.82 10.68 -24.95
C GLY A 321 -27.76 9.65 -24.54
N ALA A 322 -27.55 9.42 -23.24
CA ALA A 322 -26.63 8.39 -22.78
C ALA A 322 -27.03 6.98 -23.25
N LEU A 323 -28.32 6.67 -23.17
CA LEU A 323 -28.84 5.37 -23.62
C LEU A 323 -28.78 5.20 -25.14
N GLU A 324 -28.99 6.26 -25.93
CA GLU A 324 -28.95 6.25 -27.39
C GLU A 324 -27.58 5.85 -27.97
N TYR A 325 -26.47 6.21 -27.30
CA TYR A 325 -25.13 5.78 -27.73
C TYR A 325 -24.60 4.56 -26.98
N GLY A 326 -25.49 3.79 -26.34
CA GLY A 326 -25.11 2.53 -25.69
C GLY A 326 -24.45 2.66 -24.31
N GLY A 327 -24.60 3.82 -23.67
CA GLY A 327 -24.18 4.03 -22.28
C GLY A 327 -25.21 3.56 -21.27
N SER A 328 -25.03 3.90 -20.00
CA SER A 328 -25.98 3.59 -18.92
C SER A 328 -26.32 4.79 -18.06
N VAL A 329 -27.44 4.67 -17.34
CA VAL A 329 -27.81 5.59 -16.25
C VAL A 329 -27.78 4.80 -14.96
N ARG A 330 -26.91 5.21 -14.06
CA ARG A 330 -26.76 4.58 -12.74
C ARG A 330 -26.82 5.63 -11.65
N GLY A 331 -27.14 5.19 -10.43
CA GLY A 331 -27.18 6.08 -9.27
C GLY A 331 -26.65 5.42 -8.02
N ILE A 332 -26.39 6.26 -7.01
CA ILE A 332 -26.06 5.88 -5.63
C ILE A 332 -27.02 6.55 -4.68
N ASN A 333 -27.29 5.91 -3.54
CA ASN A 333 -28.13 6.44 -2.47
C ASN A 333 -27.30 6.85 -1.26
N ALA A 334 -27.19 8.16 -1.02
CA ALA A 334 -26.61 8.73 0.19
C ALA A 334 -27.70 8.79 1.28
N ASN A 335 -27.82 7.71 2.05
CA ASN A 335 -28.87 7.54 3.05
C ASN A 335 -28.87 8.67 4.09
N GLY A 336 -30.04 9.24 4.38
CA GLY A 336 -30.23 10.29 5.38
C GLY A 336 -29.63 11.65 5.00
N GLN A 337 -29.27 11.90 3.74
CA GLN A 337 -28.60 13.12 3.29
C GLN A 337 -29.49 14.11 2.52
N ALA A 338 -30.82 13.95 2.52
CA ALA A 338 -31.75 14.87 1.84
C ALA A 338 -31.57 16.34 2.25
N GLY A 339 -31.14 16.58 3.51
CA GLY A 339 -30.84 17.90 4.06
C GLY A 339 -29.48 18.49 3.65
N MET A 340 -28.70 17.84 2.77
CA MET A 340 -27.37 18.30 2.37
C MET A 340 -27.44 19.72 1.79
N PRO A 341 -26.62 20.68 2.30
CA PRO A 341 -26.62 22.04 1.81
C PRO A 341 -26.25 22.13 0.32
N ARG A 342 -26.89 23.02 -0.44
CA ARG A 342 -26.66 23.23 -1.87
C ARG A 342 -25.17 23.37 -2.21
N LYS A 343 -24.42 24.15 -1.42
CA LYS A 343 -22.99 24.34 -1.61
C LYS A 343 -22.19 23.04 -1.57
N LYS A 344 -22.59 22.07 -0.72
CA LYS A 344 -21.94 20.75 -0.66
C LYS A 344 -22.30 19.90 -1.89
N ILE A 345 -23.56 19.96 -2.33
CA ILE A 345 -24.00 19.26 -3.57
C ILE A 345 -23.21 19.81 -4.76
N ASP A 346 -23.11 21.14 -4.89
CA ASP A 346 -22.36 21.78 -5.96
C ASP A 346 -20.86 21.39 -5.93
N ALA A 347 -20.25 21.27 -4.75
CA ALA A 347 -18.90 20.77 -4.60
C ALA A 347 -18.75 19.29 -5.06
N LEU A 348 -19.73 18.43 -4.79
CA LEU A 348 -19.75 17.05 -5.28
C LEU A 348 -19.93 16.99 -6.81
N VAL A 349 -20.70 17.91 -7.40
CA VAL A 349 -20.80 18.05 -8.86
C VAL A 349 -19.46 18.40 -9.49
N GLU A 350 -18.74 19.37 -8.92
CA GLU A 350 -17.40 19.74 -9.41
C GLU A 350 -16.39 18.60 -9.21
N TYR A 351 -16.45 17.89 -8.08
CA TYR A 351 -15.65 16.68 -7.86
C TYR A 351 -15.89 15.61 -8.93
N ALA A 352 -17.16 15.33 -9.24
CA ALA A 352 -17.54 14.36 -10.28
C ALA A 352 -17.01 14.73 -11.67
N LYS A 353 -16.94 16.02 -12.01
CA LYS A 353 -16.36 16.49 -13.29
C LYS A 353 -14.88 16.12 -13.43
N GLY A 354 -14.14 16.05 -12.34
CA GLY A 354 -12.76 15.58 -12.33
C GLY A 354 -12.56 14.14 -12.82
N PHE A 355 -13.65 13.35 -12.87
CA PHE A 355 -13.68 11.97 -13.36
C PHE A 355 -14.42 11.83 -14.70
N GLY A 356 -14.62 12.93 -15.43
CA GLY A 356 -15.21 12.92 -16.77
C GLY A 356 -16.71 13.16 -16.81
N ALA A 357 -17.38 13.40 -15.68
CA ALA A 357 -18.80 13.74 -15.70
C ALA A 357 -19.06 15.08 -16.39
N LYS A 358 -20.02 15.13 -17.32
CA LYS A 358 -20.55 16.39 -17.89
C LYS A 358 -21.44 17.16 -16.91
N GLY A 359 -21.97 16.44 -15.92
CA GLY A 359 -22.82 16.92 -14.85
C GLY A 359 -23.22 15.79 -13.92
N LEU A 360 -23.84 16.12 -12.79
CA LEU A 360 -24.36 15.16 -11.83
C LEU A 360 -25.81 15.49 -11.52
N ALA A 361 -26.72 14.58 -11.84
CA ALA A 361 -28.11 14.71 -11.50
C ALA A 361 -28.36 14.26 -10.06
N TYR A 362 -29.32 14.87 -9.36
CA TYR A 362 -29.69 14.46 -8.00
C TYR A 362 -31.17 14.57 -7.73
N LEU A 363 -31.65 13.75 -6.76
CA LEU A 363 -32.99 13.75 -6.23
C LEU A 363 -32.95 13.60 -4.70
N ALA A 364 -33.46 14.57 -3.97
CA ALA A 364 -33.63 14.50 -2.51
C ALA A 364 -35.09 14.12 -2.20
N ILE A 365 -35.25 13.17 -1.29
CA ILE A 365 -36.56 12.71 -0.78
C ILE A 365 -36.75 13.35 0.59
N HIS A 366 -37.63 14.35 0.70
CA HIS A 366 -37.89 15.00 1.98
C HIS A 366 -38.65 14.09 2.95
N GLU A 367 -38.65 14.44 4.24
CA GLU A 367 -39.31 13.66 5.30
C GLU A 367 -40.83 13.55 5.08
N ASP A 368 -41.45 14.51 4.40
CA ASP A 368 -42.85 14.52 4.03
C ASP A 368 -43.16 13.70 2.76
N GLY A 369 -42.16 13.06 2.17
CA GLY A 369 -42.24 12.29 0.94
C GLY A 369 -42.18 13.11 -0.36
N SER A 370 -42.05 14.43 -0.27
CA SER A 370 -41.89 15.28 -1.46
C SER A 370 -40.48 15.20 -2.05
N TYR A 371 -40.35 15.44 -3.36
CA TYR A 371 -39.08 15.36 -4.06
C TYR A 371 -38.52 16.75 -4.42
N LYS A 372 -37.22 16.92 -4.19
CA LYS A 372 -36.44 18.02 -4.73
C LYS A 372 -35.42 17.47 -5.73
N CYS A 373 -35.61 17.73 -7.00
CA CYS A 373 -34.87 17.08 -8.07
C CYS A 373 -34.27 18.09 -9.04
N SER A 374 -33.03 17.87 -9.48
CA SER A 374 -32.36 18.73 -10.46
C SER A 374 -32.90 18.60 -11.87
N PHE A 375 -33.64 17.50 -12.17
CA PHE A 375 -34.23 17.18 -13.48
C PHE A 375 -35.76 17.01 -13.44
N GLY A 376 -36.42 17.35 -12.34
CA GLY A 376 -37.84 17.13 -12.12
C GLY A 376 -38.77 17.80 -13.14
N LYS A 377 -38.31 18.88 -13.80
CA LYS A 377 -39.12 19.55 -14.87
C LYS A 377 -39.33 18.69 -16.13
N PHE A 378 -38.50 17.65 -16.28
CA PHE A 378 -38.48 16.75 -17.43
C PHE A 378 -39.02 15.35 -17.10
N MET A 379 -39.59 15.15 -15.89
CA MET A 379 -40.06 13.86 -15.41
C MET A 379 -41.48 13.97 -14.89
N LYS A 380 -42.25 12.91 -15.10
CA LYS A 380 -43.58 12.74 -14.48
C LYS A 380 -43.39 12.23 -13.05
N GLU A 381 -44.40 12.41 -12.21
CA GLU A 381 -44.38 11.96 -10.81
C GLU A 381 -44.18 10.44 -10.72
N GLU A 382 -44.92 9.68 -11.57
CA GLU A 382 -44.80 8.22 -11.63
C GLU A 382 -43.39 7.75 -12.05
N GLU A 383 -42.66 8.52 -12.87
CA GLU A 383 -41.29 8.23 -13.28
C GLU A 383 -40.32 8.48 -12.12
N LEU A 384 -40.54 9.56 -11.35
CA LEU A 384 -39.76 9.83 -10.14
C LEU A 384 -39.96 8.76 -9.07
N ASP A 385 -41.20 8.32 -8.85
CA ASP A 385 -41.56 7.21 -7.95
C ASP A 385 -40.88 5.91 -8.37
N ALA A 386 -40.86 5.61 -9.67
CA ALA A 386 -40.17 4.44 -10.20
C ALA A 386 -38.65 4.49 -9.97
N ILE A 387 -38.04 5.66 -10.15
CA ILE A 387 -36.60 5.89 -9.84
C ILE A 387 -36.34 5.68 -8.35
N VAL A 388 -37.12 6.32 -7.47
CA VAL A 388 -36.98 6.20 -6.02
C VAL A 388 -37.09 4.74 -5.58
N LYS A 389 -38.08 4.01 -6.11
CA LYS A 389 -38.25 2.58 -5.84
C LYS A 389 -37.07 1.75 -6.32
N ALA A 390 -36.53 2.00 -7.52
CA ALA A 390 -35.38 1.29 -8.07
C ALA A 390 -34.10 1.55 -7.27
N MET A 391 -34.00 2.74 -6.66
CA MET A 391 -32.90 3.16 -5.83
C MET A 391 -33.03 2.75 -4.35
N ASP A 392 -34.10 2.04 -3.95
CA ASP A 392 -34.49 1.78 -2.55
C ASP A 392 -34.50 3.06 -1.70
N GLY A 393 -34.90 4.18 -2.31
CA GLY A 393 -34.92 5.49 -1.68
C GLY A 393 -36.00 5.59 -0.61
N LYS A 394 -35.69 6.24 0.49
CA LYS A 394 -36.58 6.48 1.65
C LYS A 394 -36.65 7.98 1.95
N PRO A 395 -37.71 8.45 2.65
CA PRO A 395 -37.68 9.81 3.20
C PRO A 395 -36.40 10.10 3.97
N GLY A 396 -35.80 11.24 3.71
CA GLY A 396 -34.49 11.63 4.24
C GLY A 396 -33.29 11.32 3.34
N ASP A 397 -33.43 10.56 2.25
CA ASP A 397 -32.33 10.14 1.36
C ASP A 397 -32.02 11.14 0.25
N LEU A 398 -30.75 11.16 -0.18
CA LEU A 398 -30.29 11.92 -1.34
C LEU A 398 -29.68 10.98 -2.38
N LEU A 399 -30.30 10.94 -3.55
CA LEU A 399 -29.88 10.11 -4.68
C LEU A 399 -29.04 10.94 -5.65
N PHE A 400 -27.92 10.39 -6.12
CA PHE A 400 -27.09 10.97 -7.18
C PHE A 400 -27.07 10.05 -8.40
N PHE A 401 -27.04 10.63 -9.61
CA PHE A 401 -27.07 9.89 -10.86
C PHE A 401 -26.01 10.40 -11.83
N ALA A 402 -25.36 9.45 -12.52
CA ALA A 402 -24.49 9.70 -13.67
C ALA A 402 -25.05 8.97 -14.90
N ALA A 403 -24.88 9.59 -16.07
CA ALA A 403 -25.35 9.09 -17.35
C ALA A 403 -24.29 9.37 -18.42
N ASP A 404 -23.63 8.34 -18.90
CA ASP A 404 -22.63 8.37 -19.98
C ASP A 404 -22.26 6.92 -20.38
N LYS A 405 -21.14 6.73 -21.13
CA LYS A 405 -20.52 5.41 -21.33
C LYS A 405 -20.22 4.76 -19.98
N ASP A 406 -20.34 3.44 -19.86
CA ASP A 406 -20.17 2.68 -18.61
C ASP A 406 -18.87 3.06 -17.88
N LYS A 407 -17.74 3.17 -18.59
CA LYS A 407 -16.45 3.55 -18.00
C LYS A 407 -16.54 4.89 -17.22
N VAL A 408 -17.12 5.92 -17.84
CA VAL A 408 -17.28 7.24 -17.19
C VAL A 408 -18.24 7.15 -16.00
N VAL A 409 -19.35 6.41 -16.13
CA VAL A 409 -20.35 6.24 -15.06
C VAL A 409 -19.70 5.54 -13.85
N PHE A 410 -18.91 4.50 -14.08
CA PHE A 410 -18.19 3.77 -13.03
C PHE A 410 -17.16 4.68 -12.33
N ASP A 411 -16.31 5.36 -13.09
CA ASP A 411 -15.30 6.27 -12.55
C ASP A 411 -15.96 7.38 -11.72
N VAL A 412 -17.03 7.99 -12.21
CA VAL A 412 -17.75 9.05 -11.51
C VAL A 412 -18.38 8.56 -10.22
N LEU A 413 -19.21 7.53 -10.29
CA LEU A 413 -19.98 7.06 -9.12
C LEU A 413 -19.10 6.30 -8.13
N GLY A 414 -18.11 5.54 -8.61
CA GLY A 414 -17.13 4.86 -7.76
C GLY A 414 -16.33 5.82 -6.90
N ASN A 415 -15.85 6.93 -7.46
CA ASN A 415 -15.16 7.97 -6.70
C ASN A 415 -16.12 8.81 -5.84
N LEU A 416 -17.30 9.13 -6.34
CA LEU A 416 -18.30 9.91 -5.62
C LEU A 416 -18.76 9.21 -4.33
N ARG A 417 -19.00 7.88 -4.37
CA ARG A 417 -19.38 7.13 -3.16
C ARG A 417 -18.29 7.17 -2.09
N LEU A 418 -17.02 7.08 -2.48
CA LEU A 418 -15.88 7.19 -1.56
C LEU A 418 -15.77 8.59 -0.94
N GLU A 419 -15.96 9.64 -1.74
CA GLU A 419 -15.93 11.02 -1.25
C GLU A 419 -17.06 11.30 -0.25
N ILE A 420 -18.28 10.85 -0.55
CA ILE A 420 -19.42 10.97 0.37
C ILE A 420 -19.13 10.17 1.66
N ALA A 421 -18.62 8.94 1.56
CA ALA A 421 -18.27 8.12 2.71
C ALA A 421 -17.21 8.79 3.60
N ARG A 422 -16.21 9.46 2.99
CA ARG A 422 -15.19 10.24 3.71
C ARG A 422 -15.81 11.42 4.45
N GLN A 423 -16.69 12.19 3.80
CA GLN A 423 -17.38 13.32 4.42
C GLN A 423 -18.29 12.90 5.58
N LEU A 424 -18.82 11.68 5.55
CA LEU A 424 -19.70 11.10 6.56
C LEU A 424 -18.93 10.27 7.63
N ASP A 425 -17.60 10.24 7.58
CA ASP A 425 -16.74 9.46 8.48
C ASP A 425 -17.08 7.96 8.55
N LEU A 426 -17.44 7.37 7.40
CA LEU A 426 -17.79 5.94 7.30
C LEU A 426 -16.56 5.04 7.14
N LEU A 427 -15.39 5.61 6.76
CA LEU A 427 -14.17 4.87 6.45
C LEU A 427 -13.34 4.59 7.70
N LYS A 428 -13.82 3.71 8.58
CA LYS A 428 -13.12 3.38 9.83
C LYS A 428 -11.85 2.56 9.56
N LYS A 429 -10.70 3.03 10.04
CA LYS A 429 -9.38 2.41 9.78
C LYS A 429 -9.23 1.01 10.38
N ASN A 430 -9.94 0.69 11.46
CA ASN A 430 -9.86 -0.60 12.15
C ASN A 430 -10.94 -1.60 11.68
N ASP A 431 -11.76 -1.25 10.72
CA ASP A 431 -12.74 -2.15 10.09
C ASP A 431 -12.14 -2.70 8.80
N PHE A 432 -11.70 -3.96 8.83
CA PHE A 432 -11.04 -4.62 7.70
C PHE A 432 -12.05 -5.45 6.92
N LYS A 433 -12.30 -5.09 5.65
CA LYS A 433 -13.19 -5.80 4.72
C LYS A 433 -12.38 -6.31 3.55
N PHE A 434 -12.10 -7.61 3.57
CA PHE A 434 -11.39 -8.30 2.50
C PHE A 434 -12.35 -8.74 1.39
N LEU A 435 -11.85 -8.72 0.15
CA LEU A 435 -12.57 -9.15 -1.03
C LEU A 435 -11.60 -9.74 -2.04
N TRP A 436 -11.90 -10.92 -2.59
CA TRP A 436 -11.30 -11.39 -3.82
C TRP A 436 -12.10 -10.85 -5.01
N VAL A 437 -11.43 -10.18 -5.93
CA VAL A 437 -11.97 -9.87 -7.25
C VAL A 437 -11.39 -10.86 -8.23
N THR A 438 -12.24 -11.52 -9.01
CA THR A 438 -11.86 -12.62 -9.92
C THR A 438 -12.41 -12.38 -11.32
N GLU A 439 -12.06 -13.24 -12.27
CA GLU A 439 -12.59 -13.21 -13.63
C GLU A 439 -12.44 -11.83 -14.30
N PHE A 440 -11.23 -11.26 -14.21
CA PHE A 440 -10.92 -10.02 -14.91
C PHE A 440 -11.04 -10.18 -16.43
N PRO A 441 -11.29 -9.11 -17.20
CA PRO A 441 -11.02 -9.15 -18.63
C PRO A 441 -9.58 -9.57 -18.89
N LEU A 442 -9.37 -10.46 -19.86
CA LEU A 442 -8.02 -10.88 -20.27
C LEU A 442 -7.28 -9.73 -20.97
N LEU A 443 -8.03 -8.99 -21.77
CA LEU A 443 -7.55 -7.97 -22.66
C LEU A 443 -8.36 -6.68 -22.50
N GLU A 444 -7.71 -5.54 -22.71
CA GLU A 444 -8.40 -4.27 -22.90
C GLU A 444 -7.97 -3.64 -24.24
N TYR A 445 -8.89 -2.90 -24.86
CA TYR A 445 -8.58 -2.20 -26.11
C TYR A 445 -7.95 -0.85 -25.80
N SER A 446 -6.72 -0.63 -26.26
CA SER A 446 -6.02 0.64 -26.18
C SER A 446 -6.39 1.52 -27.39
N GLU A 447 -7.11 2.60 -27.16
CA GLU A 447 -7.42 3.59 -28.22
C GLU A 447 -6.15 4.31 -28.72
N GLU A 448 -5.12 4.42 -27.86
CA GLU A 448 -3.84 5.06 -28.20
C GLU A 448 -2.99 4.19 -29.12
N GLU A 449 -2.96 2.87 -28.86
CA GLU A 449 -2.16 1.92 -29.64
C GLU A 449 -2.97 1.25 -30.76
N ASP A 450 -4.28 1.50 -30.83
CA ASP A 450 -5.25 0.92 -31.79
C ASP A 450 -5.17 -0.61 -31.83
N ARG A 451 -5.01 -1.25 -30.66
CA ARG A 451 -4.91 -2.72 -30.51
C ARG A 451 -5.34 -3.19 -29.13
N TYR A 452 -5.51 -4.50 -28.99
CA TYR A 452 -5.64 -5.12 -27.69
C TYR A 452 -4.31 -5.16 -26.96
N VAL A 453 -4.35 -4.89 -25.64
CA VAL A 453 -3.24 -5.04 -24.68
C VAL A 453 -3.67 -5.98 -23.56
N ALA A 454 -2.73 -6.70 -22.97
CA ALA A 454 -3.04 -7.55 -21.82
C ALA A 454 -3.41 -6.70 -20.60
N MET A 455 -4.50 -7.03 -19.92
CA MET A 455 -4.90 -6.31 -18.71
C MET A 455 -3.91 -6.53 -17.55
N HIS A 456 -3.32 -7.72 -17.45
CA HIS A 456 -2.29 -8.06 -16.47
C HIS A 456 -0.94 -8.25 -17.16
N HIS A 457 -0.72 -9.42 -17.80
CA HIS A 457 0.48 -9.71 -18.56
C HIS A 457 0.22 -10.82 -19.62
N PRO A 458 1.11 -10.98 -20.63
CA PRO A 458 0.89 -11.89 -21.76
C PRO A 458 0.83 -13.38 -21.40
N PHE A 459 1.24 -13.75 -20.20
CA PHE A 459 1.27 -15.14 -19.71
C PHE A 459 0.06 -15.52 -18.85
N THR A 460 -0.94 -14.65 -18.74
CA THR A 460 -2.16 -14.91 -17.99
C THR A 460 -3.06 -15.88 -18.74
N MET A 461 -3.48 -16.98 -18.07
CA MET A 461 -4.36 -17.99 -18.65
C MET A 461 -5.77 -17.44 -18.84
N PRO A 462 -6.36 -17.54 -20.05
CA PRO A 462 -7.80 -17.32 -20.23
C PRO A 462 -8.64 -18.38 -19.53
N MET A 463 -9.90 -18.06 -19.23
CA MET A 463 -10.88 -19.08 -18.81
C MET A 463 -11.05 -20.08 -19.96
N GLU A 464 -11.08 -21.39 -19.64
CA GLU A 464 -11.12 -22.45 -20.66
C GLU A 464 -12.38 -22.35 -21.56
N GLU A 465 -13.52 -22.00 -20.97
CA GLU A 465 -14.77 -21.84 -21.70
C GLU A 465 -14.77 -20.64 -22.66
N ASP A 466 -13.89 -19.65 -22.44
CA ASP A 466 -13.77 -18.45 -23.27
C ASP A 466 -12.71 -18.57 -24.37
N LEU A 467 -11.92 -19.63 -24.42
CA LEU A 467 -10.86 -19.84 -25.44
C LEU A 467 -11.34 -19.61 -26.89
N PRO A 468 -12.54 -20.10 -27.31
CA PRO A 468 -13.02 -19.85 -28.67
C PRO A 468 -13.29 -18.36 -28.98
N LEU A 469 -13.44 -17.51 -27.96
CA LEU A 469 -13.64 -16.08 -28.13
C LEU A 469 -12.37 -15.32 -28.52
N LEU A 470 -11.19 -15.89 -28.30
CA LEU A 470 -9.92 -15.27 -28.74
C LEU A 470 -9.90 -14.98 -30.24
N ASP A 471 -10.57 -15.82 -31.05
CA ASP A 471 -10.68 -15.64 -32.50
C ASP A 471 -11.82 -14.71 -32.93
N THR A 472 -12.89 -14.64 -32.15
CA THR A 472 -14.14 -14.01 -32.59
C THR A 472 -14.48 -12.73 -31.86
N ASN A 473 -14.14 -12.63 -30.57
CA ASN A 473 -14.41 -11.48 -29.71
C ASN A 473 -13.39 -11.40 -28.55
N PRO A 474 -12.12 -11.07 -28.82
CA PRO A 474 -11.06 -11.09 -27.80
C PRO A 474 -11.36 -10.23 -26.57
N GLY A 475 -12.07 -9.11 -26.72
CA GLY A 475 -12.45 -8.22 -25.62
C GLY A 475 -13.47 -8.81 -24.64
N ALA A 476 -14.09 -9.95 -24.95
CA ALA A 476 -15.03 -10.64 -24.06
C ALA A 476 -14.37 -11.80 -23.28
N VAL A 477 -13.13 -12.12 -23.56
CA VAL A 477 -12.41 -13.21 -22.89
C VAL A 477 -12.06 -12.84 -21.45
N ARG A 478 -12.43 -13.70 -20.50
CA ARG A 478 -12.07 -13.56 -19.09
C ARG A 478 -10.75 -14.26 -18.79
N ALA A 479 -10.03 -13.73 -17.82
CA ALA A 479 -8.77 -14.26 -17.33
C ALA A 479 -8.98 -15.09 -16.05
N LYS A 480 -8.19 -16.13 -15.86
CA LYS A 480 -7.98 -16.78 -14.56
C LYS A 480 -7.07 -15.93 -13.68
N ALA A 481 -7.48 -14.67 -13.46
CA ALA A 481 -6.79 -13.69 -12.64
C ALA A 481 -7.61 -13.34 -11.40
N TYR A 482 -6.93 -12.95 -10.34
CA TYR A 482 -7.52 -12.65 -9.04
C TYR A 482 -6.69 -11.61 -8.29
N ASP A 483 -7.38 -10.61 -7.72
CA ASP A 483 -6.80 -9.60 -6.84
C ASP A 483 -7.41 -9.70 -5.45
N ILE A 484 -6.58 -9.58 -4.43
CA ILE A 484 -7.03 -9.40 -3.05
C ILE A 484 -7.11 -7.92 -2.71
N VAL A 485 -8.29 -7.49 -2.35
CA VAL A 485 -8.60 -6.10 -2.04
C VAL A 485 -8.95 -5.97 -0.56
N LEU A 486 -8.43 -4.93 0.07
CA LEU A 486 -8.76 -4.55 1.44
C LEU A 486 -9.12 -3.06 1.50
N ASN A 487 -10.35 -2.75 1.91
CA ASN A 487 -10.78 -1.37 2.16
C ASN A 487 -10.53 -0.41 0.97
N GLY A 488 -10.78 -0.86 -0.24
CA GLY A 488 -10.58 -0.06 -1.45
C GLY A 488 -9.15 -0.02 -1.97
N THR A 489 -8.25 -0.83 -1.40
CA THR A 489 -6.86 -0.93 -1.81
C THR A 489 -6.53 -2.36 -2.25
N GLU A 490 -5.98 -2.51 -3.43
CA GLU A 490 -5.38 -3.76 -3.88
C GLU A 490 -4.15 -4.08 -3.04
N LEU A 491 -4.20 -5.17 -2.27
CA LEU A 491 -3.05 -5.66 -1.52
C LEU A 491 -2.08 -6.41 -2.40
N GLY A 492 -2.60 -7.12 -3.38
CA GLY A 492 -1.84 -7.94 -4.31
C GLY A 492 -2.73 -8.57 -5.35
N GLY A 493 -2.11 -9.11 -6.38
CA GLY A 493 -2.80 -9.78 -7.46
C GLY A 493 -1.99 -10.92 -8.04
N GLY A 494 -2.66 -11.78 -8.78
CA GLY A 494 -2.09 -12.93 -9.40
C GLY A 494 -2.96 -13.57 -10.47
N SER A 495 -2.46 -14.64 -11.06
CA SER A 495 -3.21 -15.41 -12.06
C SER A 495 -2.69 -16.84 -12.17
N VAL A 496 -3.46 -17.68 -12.80
CA VAL A 496 -2.95 -18.91 -13.41
C VAL A 496 -2.18 -18.54 -14.68
N ARG A 497 -1.07 -19.24 -14.95
CA ARG A 497 -0.22 -18.95 -16.10
C ARG A 497 -0.53 -19.90 -17.25
N ILE A 498 -0.36 -19.37 -18.48
CA ILE A 498 -0.40 -20.21 -19.67
C ILE A 498 0.82 -21.17 -19.61
N HIS A 499 0.56 -22.47 -19.74
CA HIS A 499 1.59 -23.51 -19.82
C HIS A 499 1.50 -24.31 -21.14
N GLN A 500 0.51 -24.03 -21.97
CA GLN A 500 0.24 -24.66 -23.26
C GLN A 500 0.76 -23.76 -24.37
N ALA A 501 1.62 -24.30 -25.24
CA ALA A 501 2.28 -23.53 -26.28
C ALA A 501 1.32 -22.91 -27.30
N ASP A 502 0.31 -23.66 -27.72
CA ASP A 502 -0.71 -23.22 -28.66
C ASP A 502 -1.55 -22.04 -28.12
N ILE A 503 -1.91 -22.07 -26.85
CA ILE A 503 -2.62 -20.95 -26.20
C ILE A 503 -1.70 -19.72 -26.10
N GLN A 504 -0.42 -19.93 -25.77
CA GLN A 504 0.55 -18.83 -25.68
C GLN A 504 0.81 -18.17 -27.04
N GLU A 505 0.94 -18.95 -28.09
CA GLU A 505 1.09 -18.46 -29.46
C GLU A 505 -0.13 -17.63 -29.86
N LYS A 506 -1.32 -18.14 -29.58
CA LYS A 506 -2.58 -17.44 -29.85
C LYS A 506 -2.70 -16.13 -29.07
N MET A 507 -2.27 -16.12 -27.81
CA MET A 507 -2.26 -14.91 -26.99
C MET A 507 -1.32 -13.85 -27.59
N PHE A 508 -0.13 -14.24 -28.04
CA PHE A 508 0.80 -13.31 -28.69
C PHE A 508 0.24 -12.77 -30.01
N GLU A 509 -0.41 -13.61 -30.81
CA GLU A 509 -1.07 -13.18 -32.05
C GLU A 509 -2.11 -12.08 -31.77
N VAL A 510 -3.00 -12.28 -30.80
CA VAL A 510 -4.03 -11.30 -30.43
C VAL A 510 -3.44 -9.99 -29.89
N LEU A 511 -2.30 -10.08 -29.19
CA LEU A 511 -1.54 -8.91 -28.70
C LEU A 511 -0.71 -8.22 -29.79
N GLY A 512 -0.69 -8.74 -31.02
CA GLY A 512 0.05 -8.16 -32.14
C GLY A 512 1.57 -8.40 -32.08
N PHE A 513 2.04 -9.42 -31.37
CA PHE A 513 3.43 -9.85 -31.44
C PHE A 513 3.68 -10.67 -32.70
N THR A 514 4.80 -10.41 -33.37
CA THR A 514 5.35 -11.38 -34.32
C THR A 514 6.11 -12.46 -33.57
N GLU A 515 6.31 -13.61 -34.22
CA GLU A 515 7.08 -14.73 -33.63
C GLU A 515 8.51 -14.27 -33.27
N GLU A 516 9.16 -13.49 -34.17
CA GLU A 516 10.50 -12.97 -33.93
C GLU A 516 10.54 -12.05 -32.73
N ARG A 517 9.57 -11.15 -32.57
CA ARG A 517 9.49 -10.22 -31.44
C ARG A 517 9.23 -10.95 -30.13
N ALA A 518 8.33 -11.94 -30.12
CA ALA A 518 8.07 -12.78 -28.95
C ALA A 518 9.33 -13.55 -28.54
N GLN A 519 10.05 -14.12 -29.51
CA GLN A 519 11.31 -14.84 -29.27
C GLN A 519 12.43 -13.91 -28.80
N GLU A 520 12.53 -12.70 -29.32
CA GLU A 520 13.53 -11.72 -28.87
C GLU A 520 13.29 -11.30 -27.40
N GLN A 521 12.04 -11.07 -27.01
CA GLN A 521 11.71 -10.58 -25.67
C GLN A 521 11.64 -11.70 -24.64
N PHE A 522 11.01 -12.83 -24.97
CA PHE A 522 10.63 -13.90 -24.03
C PHE A 522 11.24 -15.26 -24.41
N GLY A 523 12.14 -15.33 -25.38
CA GLY A 523 12.65 -16.58 -25.95
C GLY A 523 13.19 -17.56 -24.89
N PHE A 524 13.90 -17.06 -23.88
CA PHE A 524 14.43 -17.89 -22.81
C PHE A 524 13.33 -18.59 -21.98
N LEU A 525 12.15 -17.98 -21.82
CA LEU A 525 11.01 -18.60 -21.15
C LEU A 525 10.28 -19.56 -22.10
N LEU A 526 10.03 -19.13 -23.36
CA LEU A 526 9.39 -19.95 -24.37
C LEU A 526 10.19 -21.24 -24.68
N ASP A 527 11.53 -21.12 -24.69
CA ASP A 527 12.41 -22.27 -24.86
C ASP A 527 12.35 -23.22 -23.66
N ALA A 528 12.26 -22.68 -22.42
CA ALA A 528 12.08 -23.52 -21.24
C ALA A 528 10.77 -24.32 -21.28
N PHE A 529 9.70 -23.75 -21.83
CA PHE A 529 8.40 -24.42 -21.95
C PHE A 529 8.42 -25.64 -22.87
N LYS A 530 9.36 -25.72 -23.80
CA LYS A 530 9.55 -26.87 -24.68
C LYS A 530 9.99 -28.14 -23.95
N TYR A 531 10.52 -28.01 -22.71
CA TYR A 531 11.02 -29.13 -21.92
C TYR A 531 10.06 -29.60 -20.84
N GLY A 532 8.78 -29.27 -20.94
CA GLY A 532 7.74 -29.69 -20.03
C GLY A 532 7.56 -28.76 -18.83
N VAL A 533 6.63 -27.85 -18.98
CA VAL A 533 6.25 -26.91 -17.92
C VAL A 533 5.03 -27.42 -17.15
N PRO A 534 5.03 -27.42 -15.81
CA PRO A 534 3.85 -27.76 -15.05
C PRO A 534 2.79 -26.65 -15.14
N PRO A 535 1.48 -26.96 -15.02
CA PRO A 535 0.49 -25.94 -14.68
C PRO A 535 0.94 -25.19 -13.43
N HIS A 536 0.91 -23.87 -13.43
CA HIS A 536 1.36 -23.07 -12.30
C HIS A 536 0.59 -21.77 -12.17
N ALA A 537 0.58 -21.24 -10.97
CA ALA A 537 -0.14 -20.02 -10.61
C ALA A 537 0.57 -19.32 -9.45
N GLY A 538 0.40 -18.02 -9.35
CA GLY A 538 1.06 -17.26 -8.30
C GLY A 538 0.34 -15.97 -7.95
N LEU A 539 0.87 -15.32 -6.92
CA LEU A 539 0.35 -14.05 -6.42
C LEU A 539 1.51 -13.23 -5.84
N ALA A 540 1.41 -11.92 -5.94
CA ALA A 540 2.35 -11.01 -5.30
C ALA A 540 1.61 -9.94 -4.49
N TYR A 541 1.98 -9.80 -3.20
CA TYR A 541 1.50 -8.71 -2.35
C TYR A 541 2.48 -7.54 -2.35
N GLY A 542 1.97 -6.32 -2.34
CA GLY A 542 2.76 -5.17 -1.94
C GLY A 542 2.94 -5.13 -0.42
N LEU A 543 4.09 -5.58 0.11
CA LEU A 543 4.38 -5.59 1.55
C LEU A 543 4.14 -4.21 2.19
N ASP A 544 4.52 -3.15 1.50
CA ASP A 544 4.36 -1.77 1.95
C ASP A 544 2.88 -1.42 2.16
N ARG A 545 2.00 -1.80 1.23
CA ARG A 545 0.54 -1.58 1.33
C ARG A 545 -0.08 -2.41 2.44
N VAL A 546 0.30 -3.68 2.57
CA VAL A 546 -0.18 -4.56 3.64
C VAL A 546 0.13 -3.94 5.00
N VAL A 547 1.38 -3.53 5.23
CA VAL A 547 1.79 -2.93 6.51
C VAL A 547 1.14 -1.56 6.72
N MET A 548 1.03 -0.73 5.69
CA MET A 548 0.35 0.58 5.74
C MET A 548 -1.07 0.44 6.27
N LEU A 549 -1.85 -0.50 5.73
CA LEU A 549 -3.24 -0.73 6.16
C LEU A 549 -3.31 -1.33 7.56
N MET A 550 -2.41 -2.25 7.94
CA MET A 550 -2.34 -2.82 9.28
C MET A 550 -2.11 -1.77 10.37
N VAL A 551 -1.26 -0.77 10.09
CA VAL A 551 -0.95 0.29 11.06
C VAL A 551 -1.89 1.51 10.94
N GLY A 552 -2.79 1.53 9.96
CA GLY A 552 -3.70 2.64 9.69
C GLY A 552 -3.03 3.92 9.20
N ALA A 553 -1.85 3.80 8.55
CA ALA A 553 -1.15 4.93 7.94
C ALA A 553 -1.82 5.36 6.62
N ASP A 554 -1.63 6.62 6.25
CA ASP A 554 -2.21 7.20 5.02
C ASP A 554 -1.23 7.15 3.84
N SER A 555 0.04 6.75 4.08
CA SER A 555 1.07 6.65 3.05
C SER A 555 2.02 5.49 3.34
N ILE A 556 2.47 4.81 2.29
CA ILE A 556 3.53 3.78 2.42
C ILE A 556 4.87 4.37 2.88
N ARG A 557 5.09 5.67 2.77
CA ARG A 557 6.29 6.35 3.29
C ARG A 557 6.41 6.25 4.82
N ASP A 558 5.30 6.03 5.52
CA ASP A 558 5.30 5.86 6.98
C ASP A 558 5.69 4.43 7.42
N VAL A 559 5.80 3.50 6.49
CA VAL A 559 6.17 2.10 6.73
C VAL A 559 7.45 1.67 5.99
N ILE A 560 8.10 2.60 5.30
CA ILE A 560 9.40 2.43 4.63
C ILE A 560 10.44 3.27 5.36
N ALA A 561 11.60 2.69 5.69
CA ALA A 561 12.62 3.38 6.45
C ALA A 561 13.12 4.66 5.75
N PHE A 562 13.49 4.56 4.47
CA PHE A 562 14.05 5.66 3.67
C PHE A 562 13.30 5.77 2.34
N PRO A 563 12.07 6.32 2.35
CA PRO A 563 11.27 6.48 1.13
C PRO A 563 11.76 7.66 0.29
N LYS A 564 11.37 7.66 -0.99
CA LYS A 564 11.52 8.80 -1.89
C LYS A 564 10.34 9.78 -1.73
N VAL A 565 10.57 11.05 -2.02
CA VAL A 565 9.51 12.07 -2.14
C VAL A 565 8.79 11.95 -3.50
N LYS A 566 7.80 12.81 -3.74
CA LYS A 566 6.90 12.71 -4.89
C LYS A 566 7.61 12.75 -6.26
N ASP A 567 8.73 13.45 -6.36
CA ASP A 567 9.57 13.55 -7.57
C ASP A 567 10.63 12.43 -7.68
N ALA A 568 10.47 11.35 -6.93
CA ALA A 568 11.40 10.23 -6.83
C ALA A 568 12.78 10.55 -6.25
N SER A 569 12.99 11.73 -5.66
CA SER A 569 14.26 12.08 -5.01
C SER A 569 14.33 11.62 -3.55
N CYS A 570 15.55 11.47 -3.03
CA CYS A 570 15.85 11.24 -1.62
C CYS A 570 16.48 12.49 -1.02
N LEU A 571 15.72 13.25 -0.24
CA LEU A 571 16.19 14.51 0.36
C LEU A 571 17.34 14.31 1.37
N MET A 572 17.41 13.15 2.01
CA MET A 572 18.45 12.84 2.99
C MET A 572 19.81 12.53 2.34
N MET A 573 19.80 11.78 1.24
CA MET A 573 21.02 11.37 0.53
C MET A 573 21.32 12.25 -0.69
N GLU A 574 20.45 13.20 -1.00
CA GLU A 574 20.53 14.06 -2.19
C GLU A 574 20.62 13.25 -3.49
N ALA A 575 19.82 12.17 -3.56
CA ALA A 575 19.78 11.28 -4.73
C ALA A 575 18.48 11.50 -5.52
N PRO A 576 18.53 11.47 -6.89
CA PRO A 576 19.71 11.24 -7.71
C PRO A 576 20.67 12.44 -7.71
N ALA A 577 21.94 12.17 -7.99
CA ALA A 577 23.00 13.18 -8.03
C ALA A 577 23.88 12.99 -9.27
N PRO A 578 24.55 14.07 -9.74
CA PRO A 578 25.55 13.96 -10.79
C PRO A 578 26.68 12.99 -10.41
N VAL A 579 27.22 12.30 -11.39
CA VAL A 579 28.38 11.41 -11.25
C VAL A 579 29.63 12.04 -11.87
N GLU A 580 30.80 11.57 -11.47
CA GLU A 580 32.05 12.05 -12.05
C GLU A 580 32.18 11.66 -13.51
N LYS A 581 32.78 12.53 -14.33
CA LYS A 581 32.99 12.27 -15.75
C LYS A 581 33.72 10.95 -16.00
N LYS A 582 34.71 10.61 -15.16
CA LYS A 582 35.44 9.34 -15.25
C LYS A 582 34.52 8.12 -15.18
N GLN A 583 33.48 8.17 -14.33
CA GLN A 583 32.50 7.08 -14.21
C GLN A 583 31.68 6.92 -15.50
N LEU A 584 31.33 8.04 -16.16
CA LEU A 584 30.65 8.01 -17.46
C LEU A 584 31.57 7.51 -18.58
N ASP A 585 32.83 7.97 -18.59
CA ASP A 585 33.84 7.53 -19.55
C ASP A 585 34.10 6.01 -19.44
N ASP A 586 34.18 5.48 -18.20
CA ASP A 586 34.36 4.04 -17.94
C ASP A 586 33.13 3.20 -18.40
N LEU A 587 31.97 3.83 -18.55
CA LEU A 587 30.72 3.22 -19.02
C LEU A 587 30.45 3.50 -20.51
N PHE A 588 31.29 4.27 -21.19
CA PHE A 588 31.10 4.73 -22.57
C PHE A 588 29.79 5.50 -22.79
N ILE A 589 29.41 6.36 -21.83
CA ILE A 589 28.16 7.13 -21.83
C ILE A 589 28.46 8.62 -21.89
N GLU A 590 27.70 9.35 -22.71
CA GLU A 590 27.64 10.81 -22.71
C GLU A 590 26.23 11.29 -22.36
N ILE A 591 26.14 12.33 -21.54
CA ILE A 591 24.87 13.00 -21.25
C ILE A 591 24.57 13.90 -22.45
N ALA A 592 23.47 13.61 -23.16
CA ALA A 592 22.99 14.47 -24.24
C ALA A 592 22.67 15.87 -23.70
N LYS A 593 23.08 16.91 -24.42
CA LYS A 593 22.65 18.27 -24.11
C LYS A 593 21.15 18.39 -24.36
N GLU A 594 20.43 19.00 -23.41
CA GLU A 594 19.04 19.39 -23.65
C GLU A 594 19.00 20.20 -24.95
N LYS A 595 18.09 19.85 -25.85
CA LYS A 595 17.80 20.73 -26.99
C LYS A 595 17.16 21.98 -26.40
N GLU A 596 17.81 23.12 -26.54
CA GLU A 596 17.17 24.43 -26.32
C GLU A 596 15.94 24.47 -27.24
N GLU A 597 14.73 24.41 -26.67
CA GLU A 597 13.48 24.62 -27.39
C GLU A 597 13.30 26.11 -27.74
#